data_e58ce44797c9c8821481528ab4a22414
#
_entry.id   e58ce44797c9c8821481528ab4a22414
#
_cell.length_a   1.000
_cell.length_b   1.000
_cell.length_c   1.000
_cell.angle_alpha   90.00
_cell.angle_beta   90.00
_cell.angle_gamma   90.00
#
_symmetry.space_group_name_H-M   'P 1'
#
loop_
_entity.id
_entity.type
_entity.pdbx_description
1 polymer ?
#
loop_
_entity_poly.entity_id
_entity_poly.type
_entity_poly.pdbx_seq_one_letter_code
_entity_poly.pdbx_strand_id
1 'polypeptide(L)'
;SGNVINTEHTWPQSKFTAKFPKETQKSDLHHLYPTDSEMNNRRSSYDFGDVLIPKFALKCPIGKLGQQADGETVFEAPTNHRGNVARAIFYFATRYQLKISSQQELALRRWNIEDPIDQAERDRNTAVQLEQGNRNPFIDMPTLVDHISSFNIK
;
A
#
# COMPACT_ATOMS: atom_id res chain seq x y z
N SER A 1 -13.55 22.54 -10.55
CA SER A 1 -12.23 21.90 -10.66
C SER A 1 -12.46 20.43 -10.91
N GLY A 2 -12.09 19.93 -12.11
CA GLY A 2 -12.23 18.52 -12.45
C GLY A 2 -11.31 17.68 -11.56
N ASN A 3 -11.78 16.49 -11.17
CA ASN A 3 -10.97 15.51 -10.48
C ASN A 3 -9.77 15.15 -11.37
N VAL A 4 -8.58 15.51 -10.94
CA VAL A 4 -7.36 15.13 -11.63
C VAL A 4 -6.92 13.77 -11.09
N ILE A 5 -6.86 12.78 -11.99
CA ILE A 5 -6.33 11.46 -11.66
C ILE A 5 -4.81 11.56 -11.63
N ASN A 6 -4.21 11.06 -10.55
CA ASN A 6 -2.77 10.99 -10.34
C ASN A 6 -2.34 9.54 -10.10
N THR A 7 -1.04 9.29 -10.07
CA THR A 7 -0.48 8.00 -9.73
C THR A 7 -0.06 7.99 -8.26
N GLU A 8 -0.64 7.10 -7.49
CA GLU A 8 -0.24 6.81 -6.12
C GLU A 8 0.94 5.84 -6.12
N HIS A 9 2.02 6.24 -5.46
CA HIS A 9 3.10 5.34 -5.07
C HIS A 9 2.75 4.78 -3.70
N THR A 10 2.21 3.57 -3.64
CA THR A 10 1.75 2.94 -2.39
C THR A 10 2.88 2.89 -1.36
N TRP A 11 4.10 2.57 -1.78
CA TRP A 11 5.31 2.84 -1.00
C TRP A 11 5.79 4.26 -1.32
N PRO A 12 5.90 5.17 -0.33
CA PRO A 12 6.26 6.56 -0.57
C PRO A 12 7.65 6.71 -1.18
N GLN A 13 7.79 7.56 -2.20
CA GLN A 13 9.08 7.80 -2.84
C GLN A 13 10.16 8.32 -1.85
N SER A 14 9.74 9.09 -0.84
CA SER A 14 10.63 9.60 0.21
C SER A 14 11.23 8.49 1.11
N LYS A 15 10.65 7.29 1.05
CA LYS A 15 11.08 6.11 1.83
C LYS A 15 11.77 5.04 0.99
N PHE A 16 12.18 5.35 -0.24
CA PHE A 16 12.95 4.44 -1.08
C PHE A 16 14.34 4.16 -0.48
N THR A 17 14.86 2.98 -0.75
CA THR A 17 16.20 2.60 -0.30
C THR A 17 17.28 2.96 -1.32
N ALA A 18 18.48 3.30 -0.82
CA ALA A 18 19.65 3.51 -1.67
C ALA A 18 20.28 2.19 -2.20
N LYS A 19 19.81 1.03 -1.72
CA LYS A 19 20.33 -0.29 -2.15
C LYS A 19 19.94 -0.64 -3.59
N PHE A 20 18.92 -0.01 -4.12
CA PHE A 20 18.40 -0.23 -5.48
C PHE A 20 18.23 1.10 -6.21
N PRO A 21 18.33 1.12 -7.56
CA PRO A 21 18.13 2.35 -8.31
C PRO A 21 16.76 2.98 -8.02
N LYS A 22 16.75 4.29 -7.85
CA LYS A 22 15.52 5.03 -7.54
C LYS A 22 14.45 4.85 -8.63
N GLU A 23 14.86 4.90 -9.89
CA GLU A 23 13.93 4.76 -11.03
C GLU A 23 13.30 3.37 -11.10
N THR A 24 14.04 2.32 -10.72
CA THR A 24 13.48 0.95 -10.63
C THR A 24 12.36 0.88 -9.59
N GLN A 25 12.59 1.47 -8.42
CA GLN A 25 11.58 1.53 -7.36
C GLN A 25 10.38 2.38 -7.76
N LYS A 26 10.64 3.53 -8.39
CA LYS A 26 9.61 4.49 -8.80
C LYS A 26 8.68 3.95 -9.90
N SER A 27 9.23 3.19 -10.85
CA SER A 27 8.49 2.66 -11.99
C SER A 27 7.89 1.27 -11.79
N ASP A 28 8.09 0.65 -10.63
CA ASP A 28 7.56 -0.67 -10.33
C ASP A 28 6.02 -0.64 -10.29
N LEU A 29 5.40 -1.28 -11.28
CA LEU A 29 3.95 -1.25 -11.48
C LEU A 29 3.17 -1.91 -10.33
N HIS A 30 3.79 -2.83 -9.58
CA HIS A 30 3.11 -3.54 -8.49
C HIS A 30 2.72 -2.65 -7.31
N HIS A 31 3.28 -1.43 -7.18
CA HIS A 31 2.87 -0.49 -6.15
C HIS A 31 2.26 0.81 -6.68
N LEU A 32 1.97 0.88 -7.98
CA LEU A 32 1.36 2.06 -8.61
C LEU A 32 -0.13 1.85 -8.83
N TYR A 33 -0.93 2.80 -8.36
CA TYR A 33 -2.39 2.78 -8.54
C TYR A 33 -2.90 4.16 -8.96
N PRO A 34 -3.94 4.22 -9.81
CA PRO A 34 -4.61 5.49 -10.08
C PRO A 34 -5.34 5.97 -8.81
N THR A 35 -5.23 7.24 -8.53
CA THR A 35 -5.88 7.86 -7.36
C THR A 35 -6.31 9.28 -7.67
N ASP A 36 -7.20 9.80 -6.84
CA ASP A 36 -7.51 11.23 -6.83
C ASP A 36 -6.31 12.04 -6.34
N SER A 37 -6.01 13.15 -7.01
CA SER A 37 -4.82 13.95 -6.70
C SER A 37 -4.86 14.59 -5.31
N GLU A 38 -6.04 14.99 -4.82
CA GLU A 38 -6.19 15.52 -3.47
C GLU A 38 -5.90 14.44 -2.42
N MET A 39 -6.39 13.22 -2.65
CA MET A 39 -6.14 12.09 -1.77
C MET A 39 -4.67 11.70 -1.74
N ASN A 40 -4.02 11.68 -2.90
CA ASN A 40 -2.59 11.42 -3.00
C ASN A 40 -1.77 12.43 -2.19
N ASN A 41 -2.11 13.72 -2.33
CA ASN A 41 -1.46 14.79 -1.58
C ASN A 41 -1.69 14.66 -0.06
N ARG A 42 -2.91 14.33 0.37
CA ARG A 42 -3.25 14.15 1.79
C ARG A 42 -2.59 12.92 2.37
N ARG A 43 -2.51 11.81 1.62
CA ARG A 43 -1.80 10.62 2.06
C ARG A 43 -0.32 10.93 2.30
N SER A 44 0.32 11.75 1.47
CA SER A 44 1.72 12.13 1.63
C SER A 44 2.61 10.91 1.82
N SER A 45 3.45 10.88 2.86
CA SER A 45 4.31 9.74 3.23
C SER A 45 3.90 9.06 4.53
N TYR A 46 2.67 9.28 4.99
CA TYR A 46 2.17 8.64 6.20
C TYR A 46 2.07 7.13 6.02
N ASP A 47 2.33 6.41 7.11
CA ASP A 47 2.06 4.98 7.18
C ASP A 47 0.56 4.70 7.04
N PHE A 48 0.24 3.49 6.58
CA PHE A 48 -1.13 3.02 6.58
C PHE A 48 -1.53 2.51 7.97
N GLY A 49 -2.79 2.71 8.33
CA GLY A 49 -3.35 2.25 9.60
C GLY A 49 -4.82 2.55 9.71
N ASP A 50 -5.45 2.12 10.81
CA ASP A 50 -6.85 2.41 11.08
C ASP A 50 -6.99 3.73 11.84
N VAL A 51 -7.81 4.61 11.30
CA VAL A 51 -8.06 5.94 11.86
C VAL A 51 -9.16 5.86 12.91
N LEU A 52 -8.81 6.19 14.16
CA LEU A 52 -9.77 6.35 15.25
C LEU A 52 -10.30 7.79 15.34
N ILE A 53 -9.42 8.78 15.15
CA ILE A 53 -9.77 10.20 15.25
C ILE A 53 -9.46 10.86 13.92
N PRO A 54 -10.47 11.07 13.04
CA PRO A 54 -10.26 11.72 11.74
C PRO A 54 -9.79 13.17 11.91
N LYS A 55 -8.79 13.58 11.13
CA LYS A 55 -8.36 14.98 11.07
C LYS A 55 -9.23 15.83 10.13
N PHE A 56 -9.81 15.18 9.10
CA PHE A 56 -10.63 15.84 8.12
C PHE A 56 -11.84 14.98 7.75
N ALA A 57 -13.00 15.61 7.61
CA ALA A 57 -14.15 15.00 6.96
C ALA A 57 -13.90 14.96 5.45
N LEU A 58 -13.60 13.79 4.92
CA LEU A 58 -13.46 13.61 3.48
C LEU A 58 -14.84 13.48 2.85
N LYS A 59 -15.05 14.17 1.73
CA LYS A 59 -16.34 14.23 1.02
C LYS A 59 -16.77 12.91 0.38
N CYS A 60 -15.95 11.89 0.45
CA CYS A 60 -16.18 10.62 -0.24
C CYS A 60 -15.48 9.46 0.48
N PRO A 61 -15.94 8.21 0.36
CA PRO A 61 -15.34 7.03 1.02
C PRO A 61 -14.01 6.60 0.37
N ILE A 62 -13.11 7.56 0.11
CA ILE A 62 -11.86 7.33 -0.62
C ILE A 62 -10.70 7.01 0.33
N GLY A 63 -10.91 7.11 1.63
CA GLY A 63 -9.90 6.90 2.65
C GLY A 63 -10.04 7.93 3.78
N LYS A 64 -9.25 7.76 4.83
CA LYS A 64 -9.25 8.67 5.99
C LYS A 64 -7.82 9.01 6.38
N LEU A 65 -7.62 10.27 6.76
CA LEU A 65 -6.39 10.72 7.41
C LEU A 65 -6.71 11.10 8.85
N GLY A 66 -5.95 10.60 9.80
CA GLY A 66 -6.18 10.90 11.21
C GLY A 66 -5.24 10.13 12.13
N GLN A 67 -5.58 10.12 13.41
CA GLN A 67 -4.80 9.43 14.43
C GLN A 67 -5.29 8.00 14.63
N GLN A 68 -4.37 7.08 14.73
CA GLN A 68 -4.61 5.71 15.20
C GLN A 68 -4.56 5.62 16.72
N ALA A 69 -4.71 4.41 17.29
CA ALA A 69 -4.81 4.19 18.73
C ALA A 69 -3.63 4.72 19.56
N ASP A 70 -2.42 4.72 19.01
CA ASP A 70 -1.20 5.21 19.67
C ASP A 70 -0.97 6.73 19.50
N GLY A 71 -1.88 7.41 18.81
CA GLY A 71 -1.81 8.86 18.56
C GLY A 71 -1.04 9.25 17.30
N GLU A 72 -0.38 8.32 16.63
CA GLU A 72 0.33 8.59 15.37
C GLU A 72 -0.65 8.87 14.22
N THR A 73 -0.25 9.77 13.33
CA THR A 73 -1.04 10.07 12.13
C THR A 73 -0.81 8.99 11.07
N VAL A 74 -1.92 8.42 10.61
CA VAL A 74 -1.92 7.37 9.58
C VAL A 74 -2.98 7.66 8.51
N PHE A 75 -2.83 6.99 7.38
CA PHE A 75 -3.82 7.00 6.32
C PHE A 75 -4.53 5.63 6.25
N GLU A 76 -5.86 5.64 6.36
CA GLU A 76 -6.70 4.46 6.19
C GLU A 76 -7.19 4.37 4.75
N ALA A 77 -6.79 3.32 4.04
CA ALA A 77 -7.24 3.08 2.69
C ALA A 77 -8.73 2.73 2.64
N PRO A 78 -9.43 3.00 1.51
CA PRO A 78 -10.82 2.59 1.32
C PRO A 78 -10.99 1.08 1.56
N THR A 79 -12.16 0.69 2.06
CA THR A 79 -12.46 -0.70 2.43
C THR A 79 -12.22 -1.69 1.28
N ASN A 80 -12.55 -1.28 0.04
CA ASN A 80 -12.38 -2.11 -1.15
C ASN A 80 -10.99 -2.05 -1.80
N HIS A 81 -10.05 -1.33 -1.20
CA HIS A 81 -8.68 -1.19 -1.70
C HIS A 81 -7.62 -1.54 -0.65
N ARG A 82 -8.00 -1.69 0.62
CA ARG A 82 -7.04 -1.89 1.71
C ARG A 82 -6.24 -3.18 1.60
N GLY A 83 -6.82 -4.25 1.10
CA GLY A 83 -6.11 -5.50 0.84
C GLY A 83 -5.10 -5.37 -0.29
N ASN A 84 -5.45 -4.65 -1.36
CA ASN A 84 -4.54 -4.34 -2.46
C ASN A 84 -3.32 -3.56 -1.95
N VAL A 85 -3.56 -2.57 -1.07
CA VAL A 85 -2.50 -1.80 -0.41
C VAL A 85 -1.59 -2.72 0.41
N ALA A 86 -2.16 -3.58 1.24
CA ALA A 86 -1.39 -4.51 2.07
C ALA A 86 -0.46 -5.39 1.22
N ARG A 87 -0.98 -6.02 0.17
CA ARG A 87 -0.22 -6.90 -0.71
C ARG A 87 0.84 -6.16 -1.53
N ALA A 88 0.57 -4.92 -1.92
CA ALA A 88 1.56 -4.06 -2.57
C ALA A 88 2.71 -3.67 -1.63
N ILE A 89 2.41 -3.34 -0.38
CA ILE A 89 3.43 -3.01 0.64
C ILE A 89 4.28 -4.23 0.99
N PHE A 90 3.68 -5.41 1.19
CA PHE A 90 4.43 -6.65 1.44
C PHE A 90 5.39 -6.98 0.29
N TYR A 91 4.91 -6.84 -0.95
CA TYR A 91 5.74 -7.03 -2.14
C TYR A 91 6.92 -6.07 -2.16
N PHE A 92 6.66 -4.78 -1.99
CA PHE A 92 7.69 -3.74 -2.09
C PHE A 92 8.76 -3.89 -1.02
N ALA A 93 8.34 -4.16 0.23
CA ALA A 93 9.24 -4.42 1.34
C ALA A 93 10.13 -5.64 1.08
N THR A 94 9.55 -6.73 0.56
CA THR A 94 10.28 -7.97 0.24
C THR A 94 11.28 -7.76 -0.90
N ARG A 95 10.81 -7.17 -2.01
CA ARG A 95 11.63 -6.96 -3.21
C ARG A 95 12.81 -6.05 -2.95
N TYR A 96 12.59 -4.95 -2.23
CA TYR A 96 13.60 -3.92 -2.02
C TYR A 96 14.26 -3.97 -0.64
N GLN A 97 14.04 -5.05 0.12
CA GLN A 97 14.66 -5.29 1.44
C GLN A 97 14.41 -4.13 2.41
N LEU A 98 13.18 -3.64 2.43
CA LEU A 98 12.73 -2.56 3.29
C LEU A 98 11.98 -3.11 4.50
N LYS A 99 11.90 -2.31 5.55
CA LYS A 99 11.17 -2.65 6.76
C LYS A 99 9.79 -1.99 6.77
N ILE A 100 8.82 -2.69 7.35
CA ILE A 100 7.51 -2.12 7.67
C ILE A 100 7.49 -1.89 9.18
N SER A 101 7.00 -0.72 9.63
CA SER A 101 6.84 -0.46 11.06
C SER A 101 5.87 -1.47 11.68
N SER A 102 6.10 -1.85 12.94
CA SER A 102 5.29 -2.88 13.60
C SER A 102 3.80 -2.55 13.62
N GLN A 103 3.44 -1.29 13.82
CA GLN A 103 2.05 -0.86 13.84
C GLN A 103 1.41 -0.93 12.45
N GLN A 104 2.13 -0.47 11.42
CA GLN A 104 1.66 -0.58 10.04
C GLN A 104 1.51 -2.06 9.63
N GLU A 105 2.48 -2.91 9.98
CA GLU A 105 2.42 -4.33 9.68
C GLU A 105 1.17 -5.01 10.28
N LEU A 106 0.82 -4.70 11.53
CA LEU A 106 -0.39 -5.22 12.16
C LEU A 106 -1.66 -4.84 11.39
N ALA A 107 -1.79 -3.58 11.00
CA ALA A 107 -2.92 -3.11 10.22
C ALA A 107 -2.97 -3.79 8.84
N LEU A 108 -1.84 -3.87 8.14
CA LEU A 108 -1.76 -4.46 6.81
C LEU A 108 -2.09 -5.97 6.81
N ARG A 109 -1.64 -6.72 7.80
CA ARG A 109 -1.99 -8.15 7.95
C ARG A 109 -3.49 -8.35 8.11
N ARG A 110 -4.14 -7.50 8.90
CA ARG A 110 -5.60 -7.54 9.06
C ARG A 110 -6.32 -7.14 7.77
N TRP A 111 -5.88 -6.09 7.10
CA TRP A 111 -6.44 -5.64 5.82
C TRP A 111 -6.34 -6.69 4.70
N ASN A 112 -5.26 -7.46 4.69
CA ASN A 112 -5.09 -8.57 3.76
C ASN A 112 -6.19 -9.64 3.89
N ILE A 113 -6.68 -9.85 5.12
CA ILE A 113 -7.76 -10.80 5.42
C ILE A 113 -9.13 -10.16 5.15
N GLU A 114 -9.34 -8.92 5.57
CA GLU A 114 -10.62 -8.20 5.47
C GLU A 114 -11.02 -7.88 4.03
N ASP A 115 -10.04 -7.62 3.18
CA ASP A 115 -10.23 -7.34 1.75
C ASP A 115 -9.49 -8.39 0.91
N PRO A 116 -10.10 -9.57 0.72
CA PRO A 116 -9.48 -10.66 0.00
C PRO A 116 -9.27 -10.34 -1.48
N ILE A 117 -8.43 -11.14 -2.12
CA ILE A 117 -8.13 -10.98 -3.54
C ILE A 117 -9.37 -11.19 -4.39
N ASP A 118 -9.64 -10.24 -5.27
CA ASP A 118 -10.67 -10.34 -6.30
C ASP A 118 -10.07 -10.65 -7.69
N GLN A 119 -10.93 -10.84 -8.68
CA GLN A 119 -10.51 -11.17 -10.03
C GLN A 119 -9.75 -10.01 -10.68
N ALA A 120 -10.15 -8.78 -10.42
CA ALA A 120 -9.48 -7.59 -10.96
C ALA A 120 -8.02 -7.51 -10.50
N GLU A 121 -7.75 -7.84 -9.24
CA GLU A 121 -6.38 -7.85 -8.71
C GLU A 121 -5.54 -8.99 -9.33
N ARG A 122 -6.13 -10.18 -9.54
CA ARG A 122 -5.46 -11.28 -10.25
C ARG A 122 -5.12 -10.90 -11.69
N ASP A 123 -6.06 -10.32 -12.40
CA ASP A 123 -5.88 -9.90 -13.79
C ASP A 123 -4.81 -8.82 -13.91
N ARG A 124 -4.80 -7.87 -12.97
CA ARG A 124 -3.76 -6.84 -12.88
C ARG A 124 -2.38 -7.45 -12.65
N ASN A 125 -2.26 -8.42 -11.75
CA ASN A 125 -0.98 -9.11 -11.48
C ASN A 125 -0.43 -9.76 -12.76
N THR A 126 -1.29 -10.39 -13.55
CA THR A 126 -0.93 -10.98 -14.84
C THR A 126 -0.54 -9.91 -15.88
N ALA A 127 -1.29 -8.81 -15.95
CA ALA A 127 -0.96 -7.71 -16.86
C ALA A 127 0.39 -7.06 -16.50
N VAL A 128 0.68 -6.84 -15.23
CA VAL A 128 1.97 -6.31 -14.78
C VAL A 128 3.11 -7.28 -15.12
N GLN A 129 2.91 -8.59 -14.98
CA GLN A 129 3.90 -9.58 -15.38
C GLN A 129 4.22 -9.47 -16.88
N LEU A 130 3.23 -9.26 -17.72
CA LEU A 130 3.46 -9.11 -19.18
C LEU A 130 4.29 -7.87 -19.50
N GLU A 131 4.14 -6.79 -18.72
CA GLU A 131 4.83 -5.52 -18.96
C GLU A 131 6.23 -5.47 -18.34
N GLN A 132 6.40 -5.93 -17.10
CA GLN A 132 7.68 -5.79 -16.39
C GLN A 132 8.37 -7.10 -16.01
N GLY A 133 7.75 -8.26 -16.29
CA GLY A 133 8.38 -9.57 -16.21
C GLY A 133 8.32 -10.25 -14.84
N ASN A 134 7.66 -9.68 -13.82
CA ASN A 134 7.53 -10.29 -12.51
C ASN A 134 6.10 -10.21 -11.96
N ARG A 135 5.81 -11.09 -11.02
CA ARG A 135 4.52 -11.16 -10.32
C ARG A 135 4.66 -10.69 -8.88
N ASN A 136 3.55 -10.23 -8.30
CA ASN A 136 3.43 -10.06 -6.86
C ASN A 136 3.02 -11.41 -6.23
N PRO A 137 3.92 -12.08 -5.49
CA PRO A 137 3.62 -13.39 -4.91
C PRO A 137 2.57 -13.34 -3.80
N PHE A 138 2.37 -12.18 -3.16
CA PHE A 138 1.35 -11.99 -2.14
C PHE A 138 -0.08 -11.90 -2.73
N ILE A 139 -0.20 -11.68 -4.04
CA ILE A 139 -1.47 -11.81 -4.77
C ILE A 139 -1.69 -13.26 -5.17
N ASP A 140 -0.67 -13.96 -5.67
CA ASP A 140 -0.77 -15.38 -6.05
C ASP A 140 -1.07 -16.28 -4.84
N MET A 141 -0.45 -15.96 -3.69
CA MET A 141 -0.64 -16.67 -2.42
C MET A 141 -0.75 -15.65 -1.27
N PRO A 142 -1.96 -15.15 -0.95
CA PRO A 142 -2.12 -14.15 0.11
C PRO A 142 -1.71 -14.63 1.50
N THR A 143 -1.73 -15.94 1.75
CA THR A 143 -1.25 -16.56 3.00
C THR A 143 0.28 -16.62 3.10
N LEU A 144 1.00 -16.22 2.05
CA LEU A 144 2.47 -16.16 2.09
C LEU A 144 2.97 -15.28 3.23
N VAL A 145 2.26 -14.22 3.56
CA VAL A 145 2.59 -13.31 4.66
C VAL A 145 2.63 -14.03 6.02
N ASP A 146 1.86 -15.09 6.19
CA ASP A 146 1.80 -15.85 7.44
C ASP A 146 3.09 -16.65 7.71
N HIS A 147 3.90 -16.88 6.66
CA HIS A 147 5.21 -17.52 6.76
C HIS A 147 6.35 -16.53 7.04
N ILE A 148 6.05 -15.24 7.11
CA ILE A 148 6.99 -14.19 7.45
C ILE A 148 6.71 -13.74 8.89
N SER A 149 7.67 -13.96 9.78
CA SER A 149 7.50 -13.64 11.20
C SER A 149 7.32 -12.12 11.44
N SER A 150 8.11 -11.30 10.75
CA SER A 150 8.00 -9.84 10.79
C SER A 150 8.78 -9.18 9.65
N PHE A 151 8.27 -8.08 9.14
CA PHE A 151 8.99 -7.19 8.20
C PHE A 151 9.85 -6.16 8.91
N ASN A 152 9.85 -6.12 10.25
CA ASN A 152 10.61 -5.13 11.04
C ASN A 152 11.96 -5.67 11.55
N ILE A 153 12.28 -6.93 11.31
CA ILE A 153 13.57 -7.54 11.68
C ILE A 153 14.58 -7.44 10.54
N LYS A 154 15.89 -7.43 10.93
CA LYS A 154 17.02 -7.42 9.98
C LYS A 154 17.21 -8.78 9.35
#